data_fb2c2cd5f8c6f34d78b38db3d238c080
#
_entry.id   fb2c2cd5f8c6f34d78b38db3d238c080
#
_cell.length_a   1.000
_cell.length_b   1.000
_cell.length_c   1.000
_cell.angle_alpha   90.00
_cell.angle_beta   90.00
_cell.angle_gamma   90.00
#
_symmetry.space_group_name_H-M   'P 1'
#
loop_
_entity.id
_entity.type
_entity.pdbx_description
1 polymer ?
#
loop_
_entity_poly.entity_id
_entity_poly.type
_entity_poly.pdbx_seq_one_letter_code
_entity_poly.pdbx_strand_id
1 'polypeptide(L)'
;ESLAPEIIYRSNEKMACLISYLSGGRLDGIRGDISSLFVGDPSTGKSQLLNALHSLDKKSFKISGRSTSAAGMVMGVDNLPDGTRMATFGPVILAHNHFVCIDEMDKMQPEDRSMLHDVMEDEVAHLNKVGINITMPAQTKIIGAANPKASRYDRKATIMANIGMPNSFLARFGYIFLVIDDFT
;
A
#
# COMPACT_ATOMS: atom_id res chain seq x y z
N GLU A 1 -3.97 22.29 -4.59
CA GLU A 1 -4.98 22.87 -3.66
C GLU A 1 -6.31 22.10 -3.69
N SER A 2 -6.66 21.41 -4.78
CA SER A 2 -7.93 20.67 -4.90
C SER A 2 -7.92 19.28 -4.24
N LEU A 3 -6.76 18.65 -4.04
CA LEU A 3 -6.67 17.38 -3.33
C LEU A 3 -6.68 17.62 -1.82
N ALA A 4 -7.65 17.05 -1.11
CA ALA A 4 -7.81 17.17 0.34
C ALA A 4 -7.72 18.63 0.83
N PRO A 5 -8.65 19.52 0.46
CA PRO A 5 -8.58 20.94 0.81
C PRO A 5 -8.60 21.18 2.33
N GLU A 6 -9.13 20.24 3.09
CA GLU A 6 -9.16 20.25 4.56
C GLU A 6 -7.79 20.04 5.21
N ILE A 7 -6.82 19.51 4.47
CA ILE A 7 -5.43 19.33 4.94
C ILE A 7 -4.62 20.56 4.53
N ILE A 8 -4.21 21.36 5.50
CA ILE A 8 -3.43 22.57 5.28
C ILE A 8 -1.92 22.27 5.40
N TYR A 9 -1.06 23.00 4.70
CA TYR A 9 0.41 22.94 4.78
C TYR A 9 1.09 21.62 4.39
N ARG A 10 0.42 20.70 3.65
CA ARG A 10 0.98 19.39 3.21
C ARG A 10 1.14 19.34 1.68
N SER A 11 1.69 20.40 1.07
CA SER A 11 1.79 20.51 -0.39
C SER A 11 2.67 19.44 -1.02
N ASN A 12 3.78 19.07 -0.35
CA ASN A 12 4.69 18.04 -0.84
C ASN A 12 4.06 16.65 -0.81
N GLU A 13 3.36 16.33 0.28
CA GLU A 13 2.65 15.05 0.44
C GLU A 13 1.50 14.93 -0.56
N LYS A 14 0.76 16.01 -0.78
CA LYS A 14 -0.29 16.07 -1.82
C LYS A 14 0.31 15.88 -3.22
N MET A 15 1.42 16.54 -3.51
CA MET A 15 2.13 16.39 -4.78
C MET A 15 2.61 14.95 -4.97
N ALA A 16 3.16 14.32 -3.93
CA ALA A 16 3.57 12.91 -3.96
C ALA A 16 2.40 11.97 -4.27
N CYS A 17 1.24 12.20 -3.65
CA CYS A 17 0.01 11.47 -3.96
C CYS A 17 -0.38 11.61 -5.43
N LEU A 18 -0.34 12.81 -5.98
CA LEU A 18 -0.67 13.06 -7.39
C LEU A 18 0.36 12.43 -8.33
N ILE A 19 1.65 12.50 -8.01
CA ILE A 19 2.70 11.83 -8.80
C ILE A 19 2.48 10.31 -8.80
N SER A 20 2.22 9.69 -7.65
CA SER A 20 1.90 8.27 -7.58
C SER A 20 0.60 7.93 -8.32
N TYR A 21 -0.43 8.76 -8.24
CA TYR A 21 -1.68 8.59 -8.98
C TYR A 21 -1.47 8.61 -10.49
N LEU A 22 -0.73 9.62 -10.99
CA LEU A 22 -0.48 9.82 -12.42
C LEU A 22 0.62 8.92 -12.98
N SER A 23 1.46 8.34 -12.11
CA SER A 23 2.49 7.38 -12.52
C SER A 23 1.84 6.12 -13.08
N GLY A 24 2.55 5.40 -13.90
CA GLY A 24 2.10 4.10 -14.41
C GLY A 24 2.53 3.86 -15.84
N GLY A 25 2.22 2.66 -16.30
CA GLY A 25 2.64 2.17 -17.59
C GLY A 25 4.10 1.72 -17.62
N ARG A 26 4.45 1.03 -18.67
CA ARG A 26 5.83 0.63 -18.99
C ARG A 26 6.26 1.34 -20.26
N LEU A 27 7.44 1.93 -20.25
CA LEU A 27 8.08 2.48 -21.41
C LEU A 27 9.38 1.70 -21.67
N ASP A 28 9.50 1.05 -22.83
CA ASP A 28 10.67 0.25 -23.22
C ASP A 28 11.08 -0.80 -22.18
N GLY A 29 10.10 -1.43 -21.53
CA GLY A 29 10.32 -2.42 -20.47
C GLY A 29 10.64 -1.82 -19.10
N ILE A 30 10.82 -0.52 -18.98
CA ILE A 30 11.07 0.19 -17.73
C ILE A 30 9.75 0.41 -17.02
N ARG A 31 9.70 0.07 -15.74
CA ARG A 31 8.55 0.27 -14.86
C ARG A 31 8.33 1.76 -14.59
N GLY A 32 7.11 2.24 -14.82
CA GLY A 32 6.72 3.62 -14.55
C GLY A 32 5.88 3.80 -13.28
N ASP A 33 5.51 2.70 -12.61
CA ASP A 33 4.67 2.74 -11.42
C ASP A 33 5.44 3.22 -10.19
N ILE A 34 4.90 4.19 -9.48
CA ILE A 34 5.50 4.76 -8.28
C ILE A 34 4.60 4.50 -7.09
N SER A 35 5.00 3.56 -6.23
CA SER A 35 4.41 3.36 -4.92
C SER A 35 4.96 4.37 -3.92
N SER A 36 4.16 4.84 -2.97
CA SER A 36 4.56 5.81 -1.95
C SER A 36 4.13 5.40 -0.56
N LEU A 37 4.94 5.77 0.44
CA LEU A 37 4.69 5.48 1.85
C LEU A 37 4.76 6.76 2.68
N PHE A 38 3.69 7.04 3.42
CA PHE A 38 3.60 8.16 4.35
C PHE A 38 3.83 7.65 5.78
N VAL A 39 4.95 8.03 6.37
CA VAL A 39 5.35 7.63 7.73
C VAL A 39 5.28 8.83 8.64
N GLY A 40 4.67 8.70 9.80
CA GLY A 40 4.69 9.81 10.75
C GLY A 40 3.70 9.67 11.89
N ASP A 41 3.64 10.71 12.70
CA ASP A 41 2.88 10.72 13.95
C ASP A 41 1.38 10.48 13.73
N PRO A 42 0.67 9.90 14.70
CA PRO A 42 -0.77 9.78 14.65
C PRO A 42 -1.43 11.15 14.47
N SER A 43 -2.62 11.18 13.88
CA SER A 43 -3.44 12.39 13.69
C SER A 43 -2.84 13.47 12.79
N THR A 44 -1.80 13.17 12.01
CA THR A 44 -1.17 14.13 11.07
C THR A 44 -1.86 14.19 9.69
N GLY A 45 -3.04 13.60 9.53
CA GLY A 45 -3.84 13.68 8.29
C GLY A 45 -3.53 12.59 7.24
N LYS A 46 -2.66 11.59 7.52
CA LYS A 46 -2.29 10.54 6.56
C LYS A 46 -3.49 9.78 6.01
N SER A 47 -4.37 9.30 6.88
CA SER A 47 -5.58 8.55 6.49
C SER A 47 -6.56 9.40 5.68
N GLN A 48 -6.65 10.71 5.96
CA GLN A 48 -7.46 11.66 5.20
C GLN A 48 -6.89 11.86 3.80
N LEU A 49 -5.56 11.96 3.68
CA LEU A 49 -4.87 12.05 2.40
C LEU A 49 -5.13 10.80 1.53
N LEU A 50 -5.07 9.60 2.12
CA LEU A 50 -5.43 8.35 1.45
C LEU A 50 -6.91 8.33 1.02
N ASN A 51 -7.82 8.83 1.86
CA ASN A 51 -9.24 8.94 1.52
C ASN A 51 -9.47 9.86 0.32
N ALA A 52 -8.86 11.03 0.34
CA ALA A 52 -8.98 12.00 -0.75
C ALA A 52 -8.44 11.42 -2.07
N LEU A 53 -7.31 10.71 -2.02
CA LEU A 53 -6.75 10.07 -3.19
C LEU A 53 -7.64 8.94 -3.72
N HIS A 54 -8.13 8.06 -2.83
CA HIS A 54 -9.06 6.99 -3.19
C HIS A 54 -10.33 7.53 -3.87
N SER A 55 -10.82 8.71 -3.47
CA SER A 55 -12.01 9.32 -4.07
C SER A 55 -11.82 9.76 -5.53
N LEU A 56 -10.57 9.91 -6.00
CA LEU A 56 -10.27 10.31 -7.39
C LEU A 56 -10.43 9.15 -8.39
N ASP A 57 -10.32 7.91 -7.95
CA ASP A 57 -10.37 6.74 -8.82
C ASP A 57 -11.32 5.67 -8.27
N LYS A 58 -12.43 5.45 -8.95
CA LYS A 58 -13.45 4.47 -8.56
C LYS A 58 -12.98 3.01 -8.65
N LYS A 59 -11.87 2.75 -9.34
CA LYS A 59 -11.26 1.41 -9.46
C LYS A 59 -10.13 1.19 -8.47
N SER A 60 -9.79 2.19 -7.68
CA SER A 60 -8.89 2.03 -6.56
C SER A 60 -9.57 1.35 -5.38
N PHE A 61 -8.79 0.83 -4.46
CA PHE A 61 -9.29 0.27 -3.21
C PHE A 61 -8.61 0.93 -2.03
N LYS A 62 -9.31 0.95 -0.90
CA LYS A 62 -8.73 1.32 0.38
C LYS A 62 -8.93 0.19 1.38
N ILE A 63 -7.85 -0.25 2.00
CA ILE A 63 -7.83 -1.32 2.99
C ILE A 63 -7.03 -0.90 4.23
N SER A 64 -7.19 -1.63 5.32
CA SER A 64 -6.35 -1.49 6.52
C SER A 64 -5.40 -2.67 6.63
N GLY A 65 -4.11 -2.39 6.82
CA GLY A 65 -3.09 -3.40 7.07
C GLY A 65 -3.31 -4.18 8.37
N ARG A 66 -4.11 -3.65 9.29
CA ARG A 66 -4.46 -4.32 10.54
C ARG A 66 -5.50 -5.43 10.38
N SER A 67 -6.48 -5.23 9.51
CA SER A 67 -7.65 -6.12 9.40
C SER A 67 -7.67 -6.97 8.14
N THR A 68 -6.75 -6.77 7.22
CA THR A 68 -6.73 -7.46 5.92
C THR A 68 -5.54 -8.42 5.88
N SER A 69 -5.81 -9.71 5.77
CA SER A 69 -4.76 -10.74 5.59
C SER A 69 -4.20 -10.74 4.17
N ALA A 70 -3.04 -11.38 3.98
CA ALA A 70 -2.43 -11.57 2.66
C ALA A 70 -3.39 -12.23 1.66
N ALA A 71 -4.13 -13.25 2.08
CA ALA A 71 -5.12 -13.91 1.24
C ALA A 71 -6.28 -12.98 0.84
N GLY A 72 -6.75 -12.15 1.76
CA GLY A 72 -7.79 -11.16 1.49
C GLY A 72 -7.29 -9.95 0.71
N MET A 73 -5.98 -9.64 0.78
CA MET A 73 -5.37 -8.49 0.11
C MET A 73 -4.99 -8.81 -1.34
N VAL A 74 -4.43 -9.99 -1.60
CA VAL A 74 -3.89 -10.40 -2.89
C VAL A 74 -4.74 -11.51 -3.51
N MET A 75 -4.56 -12.74 -3.04
CA MET A 75 -5.30 -13.92 -3.51
C MET A 75 -5.44 -14.95 -2.40
N GLY A 76 -6.61 -15.61 -2.37
CA GLY A 76 -6.93 -16.69 -1.46
C GLY A 76 -7.65 -17.86 -2.13
N VAL A 77 -7.96 -18.86 -1.33
CA VAL A 77 -8.83 -19.99 -1.71
C VAL A 77 -9.94 -20.09 -0.69
N ASP A 78 -11.17 -20.01 -1.16
CA ASP A 78 -12.36 -20.22 -0.36
C ASP A 78 -12.96 -21.58 -0.64
N ASN A 79 -13.51 -22.20 0.39
CA ASN A 79 -14.29 -23.44 0.26
C ASN A 79 -15.76 -23.09 0.14
N LEU A 80 -16.39 -23.51 -0.93
CA LEU A 80 -17.83 -23.38 -1.13
C LEU A 80 -18.60 -24.44 -0.31
N PRO A 81 -19.90 -24.21 -0.03
CA PRO A 81 -20.72 -25.14 0.74
C PRO A 81 -20.83 -26.56 0.15
N ASP A 82 -20.65 -26.68 -1.15
CA ASP A 82 -20.64 -27.96 -1.89
C ASP A 82 -19.31 -28.72 -1.82
N GLY A 83 -18.32 -28.18 -1.08
CA GLY A 83 -16.96 -28.71 -1.01
C GLY A 83 -16.04 -28.31 -2.14
N THR A 84 -16.54 -27.57 -3.13
CA THR A 84 -15.71 -27.01 -4.23
C THR A 84 -14.79 -25.91 -3.69
N ARG A 85 -13.61 -25.78 -4.26
CA ARG A 85 -12.66 -24.74 -3.94
C ARG A 85 -12.61 -23.70 -5.04
N MET A 86 -12.65 -22.43 -4.66
CA MET A 86 -12.60 -21.32 -5.60
C MET A 86 -11.49 -20.34 -5.22
N ALA A 87 -10.72 -19.88 -6.22
CA ALA A 87 -9.78 -18.81 -6.00
C ALA A 87 -10.53 -17.49 -5.81
N THR A 88 -10.12 -16.71 -4.82
CA THR A 88 -10.62 -15.36 -4.56
C THR A 88 -9.54 -14.34 -4.80
N PHE A 89 -9.92 -13.20 -5.39
CA PHE A 89 -9.00 -12.13 -5.75
C PHE A 89 -9.21 -10.93 -4.85
N GLY A 90 -8.14 -10.48 -4.23
CA GLY A 90 -8.15 -9.32 -3.35
C GLY A 90 -7.94 -7.99 -4.09
N PRO A 91 -8.06 -6.88 -3.35
CA PRO A 91 -7.91 -5.53 -3.88
C PRO A 91 -6.67 -5.28 -4.71
N VAL A 92 -5.54 -5.90 -4.38
CA VAL A 92 -4.28 -5.71 -5.12
C VAL A 92 -4.36 -6.27 -6.54
N ILE A 93 -5.06 -7.40 -6.75
CA ILE A 93 -5.30 -7.93 -8.09
C ILE A 93 -6.38 -7.12 -8.83
N LEU A 94 -7.46 -6.80 -8.12
CA LEU A 94 -8.61 -6.10 -8.71
C LEU A 94 -8.27 -4.67 -9.13
N ALA A 95 -7.28 -4.05 -8.50
CA ALA A 95 -6.75 -2.72 -8.84
C ALA A 95 -5.64 -2.74 -9.90
N HIS A 96 -5.54 -3.79 -10.72
CA HIS A 96 -4.56 -3.86 -11.79
C HIS A 96 -4.59 -2.60 -12.68
N ASN A 97 -3.43 -1.96 -12.91
CA ASN A 97 -3.25 -0.66 -13.56
C ASN A 97 -3.81 0.56 -12.79
N HIS A 98 -4.25 0.35 -11.55
CA HIS A 98 -4.74 1.39 -10.64
C HIS A 98 -3.88 1.42 -9.37
N PHE A 99 -4.46 1.74 -8.23
CA PHE A 99 -3.74 1.75 -6.95
C PHE A 99 -4.58 1.22 -5.80
N VAL A 100 -3.89 0.80 -4.75
CA VAL A 100 -4.48 0.45 -3.47
C VAL A 100 -3.90 1.34 -2.39
N CYS A 101 -4.79 2.00 -1.65
CA CYS A 101 -4.45 2.71 -0.43
C CYS A 101 -4.44 1.73 0.75
N ILE A 102 -3.32 1.61 1.45
CA ILE A 102 -3.20 0.75 2.62
C ILE A 102 -2.92 1.62 3.85
N ASP A 103 -3.91 1.74 4.70
CA ASP A 103 -3.75 2.42 5.99
C ASP A 103 -3.20 1.46 7.05
N GLU A 104 -2.54 1.98 8.08
CA GLU A 104 -1.98 1.19 9.18
C GLU A 104 -1.03 0.06 8.70
N MET A 105 -0.17 0.32 7.72
CA MET A 105 0.78 -0.69 7.21
C MET A 105 1.74 -1.20 8.28
N ASP A 106 2.01 -0.41 9.32
CA ASP A 106 2.81 -0.80 10.47
C ASP A 106 2.19 -1.95 11.29
N LYS A 107 0.89 -2.18 11.15
CA LYS A 107 0.14 -3.25 11.83
C LYS A 107 0.03 -4.55 11.01
N MET A 108 0.50 -4.57 9.78
CA MET A 108 0.52 -5.78 8.95
C MET A 108 1.38 -6.88 9.58
N GLN A 109 0.91 -8.12 9.49
CA GLN A 109 1.72 -9.27 9.89
C GLN A 109 2.91 -9.48 8.92
N PRO A 110 4.00 -10.10 9.38
CA PRO A 110 5.18 -10.35 8.53
C PRO A 110 4.86 -11.12 7.25
N GLU A 111 3.97 -12.11 7.34
CA GLU A 111 3.54 -12.95 6.22
C GLU A 111 2.78 -12.13 5.17
N ASP A 112 1.90 -11.23 5.62
CA ASP A 112 1.12 -10.35 4.75
C ASP A 112 2.03 -9.37 4.01
N ARG A 113 3.04 -8.85 4.70
CA ARG A 113 4.06 -7.97 4.09
C ARG A 113 4.92 -8.70 3.07
N SER A 114 5.26 -9.97 3.32
CA SER A 114 6.05 -10.77 2.38
C SER A 114 5.30 -10.97 1.06
N MET A 115 4.01 -11.35 1.10
CA MET A 115 3.21 -11.51 -0.11
C MET A 115 3.05 -10.20 -0.89
N LEU A 116 2.82 -9.09 -0.17
CA LEU A 116 2.74 -7.77 -0.81
C LEU A 116 4.08 -7.36 -1.43
N HIS A 117 5.21 -7.65 -0.75
CA HIS A 117 6.54 -7.40 -1.26
C HIS A 117 6.78 -8.11 -2.61
N ASP A 118 6.45 -9.40 -2.68
CA ASP A 118 6.65 -10.21 -3.90
C ASP A 118 5.82 -9.66 -5.05
N VAL A 119 4.56 -9.29 -4.80
CA VAL A 119 3.71 -8.65 -5.81
C VAL A 119 4.26 -7.30 -6.26
N MET A 120 4.76 -6.48 -5.32
CA MET A 120 5.36 -5.18 -5.66
C MET A 120 6.67 -5.34 -6.44
N GLU A 121 7.38 -6.46 -6.28
CA GLU A 121 8.61 -6.75 -7.02
C GLU A 121 8.34 -7.24 -8.43
N ASP A 122 7.52 -8.28 -8.55
CA ASP A 122 7.31 -9.02 -9.79
C ASP A 122 6.17 -8.47 -10.65
N GLU A 123 5.30 -7.62 -10.08
CA GLU A 123 4.04 -7.15 -10.71
C GLU A 123 3.10 -8.29 -11.11
N VAL A 124 3.30 -9.46 -10.48
CA VAL A 124 2.55 -10.69 -10.68
C VAL A 124 2.27 -11.33 -9.33
N ALA A 125 1.09 -11.87 -9.17
CA ALA A 125 0.74 -12.66 -8.00
C ALA A 125 0.61 -14.13 -8.36
N HIS A 126 1.17 -14.99 -7.54
CA HIS A 126 1.14 -16.45 -7.68
C HIS A 126 0.34 -17.09 -6.54
N LEU A 127 -0.66 -17.88 -6.89
CA LEU A 127 -1.39 -18.72 -5.95
C LEU A 127 -1.11 -20.17 -6.27
N ASN A 128 -0.42 -20.86 -5.34
CA ASN A 128 -0.17 -22.30 -5.45
C ASN A 128 -0.63 -22.97 -4.15
N LYS A 129 -1.92 -23.28 -4.08
CA LYS A 129 -2.55 -23.88 -2.89
C LYS A 129 -3.58 -24.93 -3.30
N VAL A 130 -3.51 -26.09 -2.64
CA VAL A 130 -4.57 -27.12 -2.62
C VAL A 130 -5.05 -27.54 -4.02
N GLY A 131 -4.10 -27.69 -4.97
CA GLY A 131 -4.41 -28.09 -6.35
C GLY A 131 -4.82 -26.93 -7.28
N ILE A 132 -4.89 -25.71 -6.77
CA ILE A 132 -5.11 -24.50 -7.56
C ILE A 132 -3.75 -23.84 -7.83
N ASN A 133 -3.40 -23.67 -9.10
CA ASN A 133 -2.20 -22.95 -9.54
C ASN A 133 -2.62 -21.83 -10.50
N ILE A 134 -2.57 -20.60 -10.01
CA ILE A 134 -3.00 -19.42 -10.77
C ILE A 134 -1.91 -18.36 -10.69
N THR A 135 -1.65 -17.72 -11.82
CA THR A 135 -0.78 -16.55 -11.93
C THR A 135 -1.59 -15.40 -12.50
N MET A 136 -1.61 -14.27 -11.82
CA MET A 136 -2.36 -13.08 -12.18
C MET A 136 -1.45 -11.85 -12.26
N PRO A 137 -1.61 -11.00 -13.30
CA PRO A 137 -0.93 -9.72 -13.33
C PRO A 137 -1.43 -8.82 -12.19
N ALA A 138 -0.50 -8.13 -11.54
CA ALA A 138 -0.77 -7.26 -10.40
C ALA A 138 0.08 -5.97 -10.48
N GLN A 139 0.03 -5.29 -11.62
CA GLN A 139 0.65 -3.98 -11.81
C GLN A 139 -0.16 -2.93 -11.05
N THR A 140 0.00 -2.92 -9.74
CA THR A 140 -0.81 -2.12 -8.83
C THR A 140 0.10 -1.27 -7.96
N LYS A 141 -0.13 0.03 -7.98
CA LYS A 141 0.59 0.96 -7.13
C LYS A 141 0.10 0.84 -5.70
N ILE A 142 1.02 0.82 -4.75
CA ILE A 142 0.70 0.80 -3.33
C ILE A 142 0.98 2.17 -2.73
N ILE A 143 -0.04 2.76 -2.14
CA ILE A 143 0.06 4.05 -1.46
C ILE A 143 -0.28 3.81 0.00
N GLY A 144 0.75 3.77 0.84
CA GLY A 144 0.65 3.34 2.22
C GLY A 144 0.75 4.45 3.25
N ALA A 145 0.13 4.25 4.40
CA ALA A 145 0.35 5.03 5.61
C ALA A 145 0.78 4.14 6.76
N ALA A 146 1.76 4.61 7.53
CA ALA A 146 2.29 3.89 8.69
C ALA A 146 2.55 4.85 9.85
N ASN A 147 2.33 4.38 11.07
CA ASN A 147 2.67 5.10 12.29
C ASN A 147 3.95 4.53 12.91
N PRO A 148 4.72 5.35 13.64
CA PRO A 148 5.87 4.87 14.39
C PRO A 148 5.43 3.96 15.53
N LYS A 149 6.26 2.96 15.84
CA LYS A 149 6.04 2.00 16.95
C LYS A 149 5.90 2.69 18.32
N ALA A 150 6.69 3.74 18.55
CA ALA A 150 6.74 4.48 19.82
C ALA A 150 5.71 5.62 19.91
N SER A 151 4.65 5.62 19.08
CA SER A 151 3.64 6.67 19.00
C SER A 151 4.14 8.03 18.49
N ARG A 152 5.43 8.31 18.56
CA ARG A 152 6.09 9.49 17.96
C ARG A 152 7.30 9.06 17.16
N TYR A 153 7.56 9.80 16.08
CA TYR A 153 8.70 9.54 15.20
C TYR A 153 10.00 10.02 15.86
N ASP A 154 10.95 9.11 16.03
CA ASP A 154 12.29 9.46 16.53
C ASP A 154 13.18 9.87 15.35
N ARG A 155 13.52 11.17 15.26
CA ARG A 155 14.39 11.72 14.21
C ARG A 155 15.84 11.21 14.27
N LYS A 156 16.27 10.63 15.40
CA LYS A 156 17.62 10.06 15.56
C LYS A 156 17.70 8.59 15.14
N ALA A 157 16.55 7.93 15.03
CA ALA A 157 16.46 6.54 14.62
C ALA A 157 16.22 6.41 13.10
N THR A 158 16.56 5.24 12.55
CA THR A 158 16.26 4.94 11.14
C THR A 158 14.75 4.79 10.92
N ILE A 159 14.29 4.92 9.66
CA ILE A 159 12.88 4.65 9.29
C ILE A 159 12.50 3.23 9.69
N MET A 160 13.37 2.25 9.40
CA MET A 160 13.16 0.85 9.78
C MET A 160 12.93 0.68 11.29
N ALA A 161 13.73 1.34 12.12
CA ALA A 161 13.58 1.28 13.57
C ALA A 161 12.27 1.90 14.05
N ASN A 162 11.88 3.03 13.43
CA ASN A 162 10.64 3.72 13.75
C ASN A 162 9.38 2.88 13.44
N ILE A 163 9.30 2.27 12.26
CA ILE A 163 8.07 1.60 11.81
C ILE A 163 8.15 0.07 11.85
N GLY A 164 9.35 -0.50 12.02
CA GLY A 164 9.55 -1.95 12.11
C GLY A 164 9.28 -2.71 10.81
N MET A 165 9.46 -2.06 9.69
CA MET A 165 9.43 -2.71 8.39
C MET A 165 10.87 -2.97 7.92
N PRO A 166 11.14 -4.14 7.28
CA PRO A 166 12.47 -4.45 6.78
C PRO A 166 12.86 -3.52 5.61
N ASN A 167 14.16 -3.25 5.47
CA ASN A 167 14.67 -2.38 4.41
C ASN A 167 14.32 -2.91 3.00
N SER A 168 14.29 -4.23 2.80
CA SER A 168 13.89 -4.84 1.54
C SER A 168 12.48 -4.43 1.11
N PHE A 169 11.55 -4.37 2.06
CA PHE A 169 10.18 -3.92 1.80
C PHE A 169 10.11 -2.41 1.56
N LEU A 170 10.84 -1.62 2.35
CA LEU A 170 10.91 -0.16 2.19
C LEU A 170 11.49 0.25 0.84
N ALA A 171 12.44 -0.52 0.31
CA ALA A 171 13.05 -0.27 -1.00
C ALA A 171 12.08 -0.43 -2.19
N ARG A 172 10.89 -0.99 -1.97
CA ARG A 172 9.84 -1.09 -3.02
C ARG A 172 9.05 0.20 -3.21
N PHE A 173 9.18 1.15 -2.29
CA PHE A 173 8.54 2.45 -2.42
C PHE A 173 9.47 3.44 -3.12
N GLY A 174 8.97 4.07 -4.17
CA GLY A 174 9.69 5.13 -4.88
C GLY A 174 9.86 6.39 -4.01
N TYR A 175 8.88 6.66 -3.14
CA TYR A 175 8.94 7.76 -2.18
C TYR A 175 8.52 7.31 -0.78
N ILE A 176 9.25 7.81 0.22
CA ILE A 176 8.88 7.70 1.63
C ILE A 176 8.84 9.11 2.20
N PHE A 177 7.63 9.56 2.60
CA PHE A 177 7.41 10.88 3.16
C PHE A 177 7.27 10.82 4.68
N LEU A 178 8.00 11.70 5.36
CA LEU A 178 7.87 11.87 6.80
C LEU A 178 6.81 12.94 7.10
N VAL A 179 5.71 12.51 7.69
CA VAL A 179 4.56 13.36 8.05
C VAL A 179 4.57 13.57 9.56
N ILE A 180 5.48 14.45 10.01
CA ILE A 180 5.74 14.71 11.41
C ILE A 180 4.94 15.95 11.85
N ASP A 181 4.52 15.96 13.11
CA ASP A 181 3.92 17.13 13.72
C ASP A 181 5.05 18.04 14.27
N ASP A 182 5.26 19.17 13.61
CA ASP A 182 6.29 20.15 13.98
C ASP A 182 5.78 21.23 14.97
N PHE A 183 4.54 21.09 15.44
CA PHE A 183 3.91 22.05 16.36
C PHE A 183 4.19 21.69 17.85
N THR A 184 5.48 21.56 18.23
CA THR A 184 5.89 21.53 19.64
C THR A 184 7.08 22.44 19.86
#